data_79c53c3c011842a30fbac41817ad132e
#
_entry.id   79c53c3c011842a30fbac41817ad132e
#
_cell.length_a   1.000
_cell.length_b   1.000
_cell.length_c   1.000
_cell.angle_alpha   90.00
_cell.angle_beta   90.00
_cell.angle_gamma   90.00
#
_symmetry.space_group_name_H-M   'P 1'
#
loop_
_entity.id
_entity.type
_entity.pdbx_description
1 polymer ?
#
loop_
_entity_poly.entity_id
_entity_poly.type
_entity_poly.pdbx_seq_one_letter_code
_entity_poly.pdbx_strand_id
1 'polypeptide(L)'
;MMLADPSKKYRRMYQRVDLPDRQWPNNEITKAPIWMSTDLRDGNQAIFEPMDMEQKFKMFQMLVKIGFKNIEIGFPSASQIDFDFTRKLIEENHIPDDVYIEVLVQARDHLIQRTFESLAGAKRAIVHIYNSNAPTFRQKVLNVDVAGAKQLAVNAASKVKEYAAQYPETEWVFQYSPECFSATELEVAKDVCDAVTEIWEASPSNKVILNLPATVEVSTPNVYADQVEWMHRNIARRDGVIISVHCHNDRGCGIAASELAIMALSLIHISEPTRRR
;
A
#
# COMPACT_ATOMS: atom_id res chain seq x y z
N MET A 1 15.72 -24.83 -24.19
CA MET A 1 16.71 -24.14 -25.05
C MET A 1 16.71 -22.66 -24.68
N MET A 2 17.89 -22.09 -24.35
CA MET A 2 18.01 -20.66 -24.09
C MET A 2 17.79 -19.87 -25.38
N LEU A 3 17.13 -18.72 -25.27
CA LEU A 3 16.94 -17.82 -26.42
C LEU A 3 18.30 -17.22 -26.79
N ALA A 4 18.66 -17.22 -28.09
CA ALA A 4 19.91 -16.62 -28.57
C ALA A 4 19.92 -15.08 -28.38
N ASP A 5 18.75 -14.47 -28.47
CA ASP A 5 18.56 -13.02 -28.23
C ASP A 5 17.28 -12.79 -27.43
N PRO A 6 17.37 -12.78 -26.07
CA PRO A 6 16.22 -12.56 -25.22
C PRO A 6 15.64 -11.15 -25.35
N SER A 7 16.40 -10.16 -25.80
CA SER A 7 15.90 -8.78 -25.95
C SER A 7 14.76 -8.65 -26.96
N LYS A 8 14.67 -9.58 -27.93
CA LYS A 8 13.56 -9.63 -28.88
C LYS A 8 12.24 -10.04 -28.24
N LYS A 9 12.28 -10.79 -27.15
CA LYS A 9 11.10 -11.28 -26.43
C LYS A 9 10.79 -10.44 -25.19
N TYR A 10 11.81 -10.08 -24.44
CA TYR A 10 11.65 -9.39 -23.15
C TYR A 10 11.95 -7.91 -23.29
N ARG A 11 10.91 -7.09 -23.23
CA ARG A 11 11.03 -5.63 -23.24
C ARG A 11 11.23 -5.11 -21.83
N ARG A 12 11.86 -3.94 -21.72
CA ARG A 12 11.92 -3.23 -20.44
C ARG A 12 10.50 -2.84 -20.01
N MET A 13 10.12 -3.23 -18.79
CA MET A 13 8.79 -3.00 -18.22
C MET A 13 8.75 -1.76 -17.32
N TYR A 14 9.88 -1.09 -17.10
CA TYR A 14 9.99 0.10 -16.25
C TYR A 14 10.64 1.25 -17.03
N GLN A 15 10.36 2.47 -16.60
CA GLN A 15 11.05 3.65 -17.11
C GLN A 15 12.38 3.85 -16.39
N ARG A 16 13.38 4.34 -17.13
CA ARG A 16 14.63 4.81 -16.52
C ARG A 16 14.31 6.09 -15.76
N VAL A 17 14.72 6.14 -14.49
CA VAL A 17 14.60 7.34 -13.69
C VAL A 17 15.81 8.23 -13.98
N ASP A 18 15.56 9.44 -14.46
CA ASP A 18 16.60 10.46 -14.61
C ASP A 18 16.71 11.22 -13.28
N LEU A 19 17.70 10.82 -12.49
CA LEU A 19 17.98 11.37 -11.18
C LEU A 19 19.49 11.56 -11.00
N PRO A 20 20.11 12.52 -11.73
CA PRO A 20 21.55 12.71 -11.73
C PRO A 20 22.12 13.10 -10.38
N ASP A 21 21.30 13.74 -9.55
CA ASP A 21 21.61 14.23 -8.21
C ASP A 21 21.02 13.34 -7.10
N ARG A 22 20.82 12.03 -7.39
CA ARG A 22 20.30 11.09 -6.39
C ARG A 22 21.09 11.11 -5.11
N GLN A 23 20.39 11.05 -3.99
CA GLN A 23 20.99 11.20 -2.67
C GLN A 23 20.98 9.88 -1.87
N TRP A 24 20.01 9.01 -2.14
CA TRP A 24 19.79 7.78 -1.37
C TRP A 24 21.05 6.92 -1.16
N PRO A 25 22.02 6.80 -2.09
CA PRO A 25 23.19 5.94 -1.89
C PRO A 25 24.11 6.40 -0.72
N ASN A 26 23.99 7.67 -0.35
CA ASN A 26 24.81 8.26 0.72
C ASN A 26 24.08 8.34 2.06
N ASN A 27 22.84 7.85 2.12
CA ASN A 27 22.04 7.93 3.32
C ASN A 27 22.20 6.70 4.21
N GLU A 28 21.99 6.90 5.50
CA GLU A 28 21.93 5.83 6.49
C GLU A 28 20.53 5.75 7.09
N ILE A 29 20.08 4.55 7.36
CA ILE A 29 18.84 4.31 8.09
C ILE A 29 19.12 4.49 9.58
N THR A 30 18.82 5.66 10.12
CA THR A 30 19.08 6.02 11.52
C THR A 30 17.87 5.79 12.43
N LYS A 31 16.68 5.57 11.86
CA LYS A 31 15.43 5.32 12.59
C LYS A 31 14.74 4.08 12.03
N ALA A 32 14.16 3.27 12.90
CA ALA A 32 13.35 2.15 12.47
C ALA A 32 12.12 2.65 11.70
N PRO A 33 11.76 2.01 10.56
CA PRO A 33 10.51 2.29 9.88
C PRO A 33 9.31 1.84 10.72
N ILE A 34 8.13 2.34 10.39
CA ILE A 34 6.89 1.76 10.91
C ILE A 34 6.69 0.43 10.19
N TRP A 35 6.72 -0.66 10.95
CA TRP A 35 6.47 -1.97 10.40
C TRP A 35 4.97 -2.24 10.30
N MET A 36 4.53 -2.64 9.12
CA MET A 36 3.20 -3.18 8.88
C MET A 36 3.33 -4.67 8.56
N SER A 37 2.51 -5.51 9.18
CA SER A 37 2.42 -6.92 8.81
C SER A 37 1.37 -7.13 7.73
N THR A 38 1.76 -7.83 6.65
CA THR A 38 0.86 -8.30 5.58
C THR A 38 0.70 -9.82 5.59
N ASP A 39 1.16 -10.49 6.64
CA ASP A 39 1.15 -11.96 6.73
C ASP A 39 -0.25 -12.56 6.60
N LEU A 40 -1.26 -11.91 7.22
CA LEU A 40 -2.65 -12.37 7.22
C LEU A 40 -3.41 -12.08 5.92
N ARG A 41 -2.87 -11.22 5.05
CA ARG A 41 -3.47 -10.88 3.76
C ARG A 41 -2.61 -11.40 2.61
N ASP A 42 -1.52 -10.74 2.25
CA ASP A 42 -0.70 -11.08 1.08
C ASP A 42 0.09 -12.38 1.31
N GLY A 43 0.67 -12.54 2.48
CA GLY A 43 1.34 -13.78 2.88
C GLY A 43 0.38 -14.97 2.85
N ASN A 44 -0.83 -14.81 3.39
CA ASN A 44 -1.86 -15.85 3.40
C ASN A 44 -2.37 -16.20 1.99
N GLN A 45 -2.43 -15.22 1.07
CA GLN A 45 -2.82 -15.46 -0.33
C GLN A 45 -1.77 -16.28 -1.10
N ALA A 46 -0.51 -16.25 -0.67
CA ALA A 46 0.59 -16.93 -1.34
C ALA A 46 0.71 -18.42 -1.00
N ILE A 47 0.06 -18.89 0.06
CA ILE A 47 0.15 -20.28 0.49
C ILE A 47 -0.91 -21.17 -0.16
N PHE A 48 -0.57 -22.44 -0.40
CA PHE A 48 -1.45 -23.40 -1.07
C PHE A 48 -2.73 -23.69 -0.26
N GLU A 49 -2.61 -23.82 1.05
CA GLU A 49 -3.71 -23.97 2.00
C GLU A 49 -3.79 -22.70 2.86
N PRO A 50 -4.63 -21.71 2.49
CA PRO A 50 -4.80 -20.49 3.27
C PRO A 50 -5.24 -20.80 4.70
N MET A 51 -4.83 -19.94 5.63
CA MET A 51 -5.21 -20.07 7.04
C MET A 51 -6.72 -20.04 7.23
N ASP A 52 -7.22 -20.96 8.04
CA ASP A 52 -8.58 -20.91 8.55
C ASP A 52 -8.75 -19.81 9.64
N MET A 53 -9.96 -19.65 10.15
CA MET A 53 -10.30 -18.64 11.14
C MET A 53 -9.47 -18.76 12.42
N GLU A 54 -9.22 -19.98 12.91
CA GLU A 54 -8.49 -20.23 14.15
C GLU A 54 -6.99 -19.92 13.95
N GLN A 55 -6.43 -20.33 12.82
CA GLN A 55 -5.04 -20.05 12.46
C GLN A 55 -4.80 -18.55 12.28
N LYS A 56 -5.71 -17.85 11.58
CA LYS A 56 -5.67 -16.39 11.44
C LYS A 56 -5.69 -15.70 12.79
N PHE A 57 -6.54 -16.16 13.69
CA PHE A 57 -6.65 -15.58 15.03
C PHE A 57 -5.37 -15.78 15.84
N LYS A 58 -4.80 -16.98 15.84
CA LYS A 58 -3.51 -17.26 16.50
C LYS A 58 -2.37 -16.40 15.93
N MET A 59 -2.35 -16.23 14.60
CA MET A 59 -1.35 -15.40 13.94
C MET A 59 -1.54 -13.92 14.30
N PHE A 60 -2.76 -13.40 14.31
CA PHE A 60 -3.05 -12.03 14.74
C PHE A 60 -2.55 -11.78 16.18
N GLN A 61 -2.86 -12.68 17.11
CA GLN A 61 -2.39 -12.59 18.49
C GLN A 61 -0.86 -12.59 18.59
N MET A 62 -0.19 -13.38 17.75
CA MET A 62 1.27 -13.42 17.68
C MET A 62 1.83 -12.08 17.17
N LEU A 63 1.28 -11.52 16.11
CA LEU A 63 1.69 -10.24 15.54
C LEU A 63 1.54 -9.10 16.55
N VAL A 64 0.41 -9.07 17.28
CA VAL A 64 0.21 -8.13 18.38
C VAL A 64 1.26 -8.31 19.48
N LYS A 65 1.56 -9.55 19.87
CA LYS A 65 2.56 -9.88 20.89
C LYS A 65 4.00 -9.50 20.45
N ILE A 66 4.32 -9.63 19.17
CA ILE A 66 5.61 -9.19 18.58
C ILE A 66 5.72 -7.66 18.66
N GLY A 67 4.59 -6.94 18.62
CA GLY A 67 4.54 -5.49 18.77
C GLY A 67 4.15 -4.73 17.51
N PHE A 68 3.65 -5.39 16.47
CA PHE A 68 3.10 -4.71 15.29
C PHE A 68 1.94 -3.80 15.69
N LYS A 69 1.90 -2.60 15.10
CA LYS A 69 0.87 -1.59 15.33
C LYS A 69 -0.04 -1.40 14.11
N ASN A 70 0.42 -1.79 12.93
CA ASN A 70 -0.36 -1.84 11.71
C ASN A 70 -0.37 -3.29 11.21
N ILE A 71 -1.54 -3.89 11.12
CA ILE A 71 -1.71 -5.30 10.74
C ILE A 71 -2.77 -5.40 9.65
N GLU A 72 -2.38 -5.75 8.43
CA GLU A 72 -3.29 -6.00 7.33
C GLU A 72 -3.89 -7.41 7.49
N ILE A 73 -5.18 -7.45 7.87
CA ILE A 73 -5.84 -8.67 8.35
C ILE A 73 -6.55 -9.47 7.25
N GLY A 74 -6.80 -8.87 6.09
CA GLY A 74 -7.44 -9.56 5.00
C GLY A 74 -8.08 -8.66 3.95
N PHE A 75 -8.96 -9.31 3.14
CA PHE A 75 -9.72 -8.68 2.08
C PHE A 75 -11.23 -8.98 2.26
N PRO A 76 -11.91 -8.31 3.21
CA PRO A 76 -13.28 -8.65 3.63
C PRO A 76 -14.31 -8.64 2.50
N SER A 77 -14.12 -7.78 1.50
CA SER A 77 -15.05 -7.71 0.36
C SER A 77 -14.86 -8.84 -0.67
N ALA A 78 -13.73 -9.55 -0.63
CA ALA A 78 -13.44 -10.66 -1.55
C ALA A 78 -13.60 -12.05 -0.89
N SER A 79 -13.56 -12.15 0.44
CA SER A 79 -13.59 -13.40 1.18
C SER A 79 -14.55 -13.31 2.37
N GLN A 80 -15.46 -14.28 2.48
CA GLN A 80 -16.36 -14.37 3.65
C GLN A 80 -15.56 -14.68 4.92
N ILE A 81 -14.52 -15.50 4.83
CA ILE A 81 -13.65 -15.80 5.98
C ILE A 81 -13.00 -14.51 6.50
N ASP A 82 -12.50 -13.65 5.61
CA ASP A 82 -11.88 -12.39 6.00
C ASP A 82 -12.92 -11.40 6.56
N PHE A 83 -14.13 -11.41 6.04
CA PHE A 83 -15.23 -10.62 6.60
C PHE A 83 -15.55 -11.06 8.02
N ASP A 84 -15.80 -12.35 8.22
CA ASP A 84 -16.14 -12.92 9.52
C ASP A 84 -14.98 -12.77 10.52
N PHE A 85 -13.74 -12.89 10.06
CA PHE A 85 -12.54 -12.66 10.87
C PHE A 85 -12.46 -11.21 11.35
N THR A 86 -12.69 -10.25 10.45
CA THR A 86 -12.73 -8.82 10.81
C THR A 86 -13.81 -8.55 11.85
N ARG A 87 -15.03 -9.08 11.64
CA ARG A 87 -16.12 -8.95 12.61
C ARG A 87 -15.77 -9.56 13.95
N LYS A 88 -15.22 -10.78 13.98
CA LYS A 88 -14.79 -11.45 15.19
C LYS A 88 -13.80 -10.61 16.00
N LEU A 89 -12.77 -10.05 15.35
CA LEU A 89 -11.78 -9.22 16.04
C LEU A 89 -12.41 -7.99 16.69
N ILE A 90 -13.39 -7.37 16.03
CA ILE A 90 -14.06 -6.16 16.52
C ILE A 90 -15.08 -6.50 17.62
N GLU A 91 -16.00 -7.44 17.36
CA GLU A 91 -17.11 -7.77 18.25
C GLU A 91 -16.66 -8.42 19.56
N GLU A 92 -15.59 -9.23 19.50
CA GLU A 92 -15.01 -9.86 20.69
C GLU A 92 -13.90 -9.00 21.35
N ASN A 93 -13.68 -7.77 20.85
CA ASN A 93 -12.72 -6.79 21.39
C ASN A 93 -11.28 -7.32 21.49
N HIS A 94 -10.79 -7.97 20.41
CA HIS A 94 -9.45 -8.54 20.36
C HIS A 94 -8.37 -7.56 19.90
N ILE A 95 -8.75 -6.37 19.45
CA ILE A 95 -7.84 -5.36 18.89
C ILE A 95 -7.37 -4.43 20.01
N PRO A 96 -6.06 -4.39 20.34
CA PRO A 96 -5.54 -3.42 21.30
C PRO A 96 -5.77 -1.98 20.86
N ASP A 97 -5.92 -1.06 21.83
CA ASP A 97 -6.23 0.34 21.56
C ASP A 97 -5.16 1.08 20.74
N ASP A 98 -3.94 0.57 20.69
CA ASP A 98 -2.80 1.15 19.97
C ASP A 98 -2.50 0.41 18.64
N VAL A 99 -3.38 -0.49 18.19
CA VAL A 99 -3.26 -1.25 16.94
C VAL A 99 -4.29 -0.78 15.92
N TYR A 100 -3.82 -0.53 14.70
CA TYR A 100 -4.67 -0.34 13.53
C TYR A 100 -4.81 -1.67 12.79
N ILE A 101 -6.04 -2.10 12.58
CA ILE A 101 -6.31 -3.14 11.59
C ILE A 101 -6.40 -2.50 10.22
N GLU A 102 -5.79 -3.16 9.22
CA GLU A 102 -5.83 -2.73 7.84
C GLU A 102 -6.56 -3.76 7.00
N VAL A 103 -7.37 -3.30 6.06
CA VAL A 103 -8.08 -4.16 5.11
C VAL A 103 -7.94 -3.63 3.70
N LEU A 104 -7.71 -4.56 2.76
CA LEU A 104 -7.55 -4.26 1.35
C LEU A 104 -8.92 -4.21 0.66
N VAL A 105 -9.05 -3.31 -0.33
CA VAL A 105 -10.23 -3.25 -1.19
C VAL A 105 -9.89 -2.71 -2.57
N GLN A 106 -10.48 -3.31 -3.61
CA GLN A 106 -10.41 -2.76 -4.97
C GLN A 106 -11.22 -1.46 -5.10
N ALA A 107 -10.80 -0.59 -6.01
CA ALA A 107 -11.46 0.66 -6.35
C ALA A 107 -12.84 0.45 -7.03
N ARG A 108 -13.80 -0.17 -6.31
CA ARG A 108 -15.17 -0.46 -6.75
C ARG A 108 -16.16 -0.19 -5.61
N ASP A 109 -17.19 0.60 -5.87
CA ASP A 109 -18.13 1.11 -4.85
C ASP A 109 -18.73 0.00 -3.96
N HIS A 110 -19.34 -1.04 -4.55
CA HIS A 110 -19.97 -2.13 -3.78
C HIS A 110 -18.97 -2.91 -2.91
N LEU A 111 -17.69 -3.02 -3.32
CA LEU A 111 -16.65 -3.65 -2.50
C LEU A 111 -16.22 -2.73 -1.36
N ILE A 112 -16.13 -1.43 -1.62
CA ILE A 112 -15.83 -0.43 -0.58
C ILE A 112 -16.94 -0.43 0.47
N GLN A 113 -18.20 -0.41 0.06
CA GLN A 113 -19.34 -0.52 0.97
C GLN A 113 -19.22 -1.74 1.88
N ARG A 114 -19.04 -2.94 1.30
CA ARG A 114 -18.89 -4.18 2.07
C ARG A 114 -17.70 -4.14 3.04
N THR A 115 -16.62 -3.48 2.65
CA THR A 115 -15.46 -3.28 3.51
C THR A 115 -15.82 -2.45 4.75
N PHE A 116 -16.54 -1.34 4.58
CA PHE A 116 -17.01 -0.53 5.72
C PHE A 116 -18.00 -1.29 6.61
N GLU A 117 -18.89 -2.10 6.03
CA GLU A 117 -19.76 -3.00 6.79
C GLU A 117 -18.95 -3.96 7.68
N SER A 118 -17.82 -4.47 7.19
CA SER A 118 -16.94 -5.35 7.98
C SER A 118 -16.22 -4.62 9.11
N LEU A 119 -15.94 -3.33 8.95
CA LEU A 119 -15.19 -2.49 9.90
C LEU A 119 -16.10 -1.76 10.92
N ALA A 120 -17.42 -1.86 10.79
CA ALA A 120 -18.35 -1.16 11.69
C ALA A 120 -18.05 -1.47 13.17
N GLY A 121 -17.87 -0.43 13.99
CA GLY A 121 -17.51 -0.53 15.40
C GLY A 121 -16.00 -0.68 15.69
N ALA A 122 -15.14 -0.67 14.68
CA ALA A 122 -13.70 -0.60 14.89
C ALA A 122 -13.31 0.77 15.50
N LYS A 123 -12.42 0.77 16.49
CA LYS A 123 -11.88 2.02 17.05
C LYS A 123 -10.94 2.73 16.09
N ARG A 124 -10.12 1.94 15.39
CA ARG A 124 -9.09 2.41 14.44
C ARG A 124 -8.98 1.47 13.27
N ALA A 125 -8.98 2.00 12.06
CA ALA A 125 -8.82 1.18 10.87
C ALA A 125 -8.10 1.93 9.75
N ILE A 126 -7.32 1.18 8.96
CA ILE A 126 -6.74 1.63 7.70
C ILE A 126 -7.55 0.99 6.58
N VAL A 127 -8.13 1.82 5.71
CA VAL A 127 -8.78 1.36 4.48
C VAL A 127 -7.80 1.50 3.34
N HIS A 128 -7.30 0.36 2.84
CA HIS A 128 -6.30 0.29 1.80
C HIS A 128 -6.95 0.04 0.44
N ILE A 129 -6.99 1.08 -0.38
CA ILE A 129 -7.50 0.99 -1.76
C ILE A 129 -6.36 0.78 -2.75
N TYR A 130 -6.64 0.01 -3.80
CA TYR A 130 -5.75 -0.12 -4.93
C TYR A 130 -6.48 -0.15 -6.27
N ASN A 131 -5.81 0.31 -7.30
CA ASN A 131 -6.07 -0.03 -8.69
C ASN A 131 -4.77 -0.01 -9.49
N SER A 132 -4.69 -0.87 -10.50
CA SER A 132 -3.48 -0.98 -11.31
C SER A 132 -3.31 0.20 -12.25
N ASN A 133 -2.11 0.79 -12.22
CA ASN A 133 -1.76 1.95 -13.04
C ASN A 133 -0.75 1.61 -14.16
N ALA A 134 -0.14 0.42 -14.15
CA ALA A 134 0.81 0.01 -15.19
C ALA A 134 0.18 -0.09 -16.58
N PRO A 135 0.90 0.25 -17.67
CA PRO A 135 0.36 0.29 -19.03
C PRO A 135 -0.34 -1.01 -19.46
N THR A 136 0.25 -2.16 -19.14
CA THR A 136 -0.33 -3.47 -19.48
C THR A 136 -1.69 -3.68 -18.82
N PHE A 137 -1.83 -3.31 -17.54
CA PHE A 137 -3.08 -3.46 -16.82
C PHE A 137 -4.14 -2.47 -17.28
N ARG A 138 -3.76 -1.20 -17.50
CA ARG A 138 -4.68 -0.20 -18.08
C ARG A 138 -5.28 -0.69 -19.39
N GLN A 139 -4.43 -1.20 -20.30
CA GLN A 139 -4.83 -1.56 -21.66
C GLN A 139 -5.51 -2.94 -21.76
N LYS A 140 -5.05 -3.94 -20.99
CA LYS A 140 -5.47 -5.35 -21.19
C LYS A 140 -6.47 -5.85 -20.17
N VAL A 141 -6.50 -5.26 -18.98
CA VAL A 141 -7.35 -5.70 -17.88
C VAL A 141 -8.48 -4.69 -17.64
N LEU A 142 -8.14 -3.43 -17.45
CA LEU A 142 -9.11 -2.39 -17.13
C LEU A 142 -9.75 -1.78 -18.38
N ASN A 143 -9.10 -1.91 -19.53
CA ASN A 143 -9.53 -1.32 -20.80
C ASN A 143 -9.78 0.20 -20.68
N VAL A 144 -8.84 0.90 -20.03
CA VAL A 144 -8.86 2.35 -19.83
C VAL A 144 -7.53 2.98 -20.23
N ASP A 145 -7.56 4.27 -20.50
CA ASP A 145 -6.37 5.10 -20.64
C ASP A 145 -5.87 5.62 -19.27
N VAL A 146 -4.88 6.51 -19.28
CA VAL A 146 -4.32 7.13 -18.08
C VAL A 146 -5.39 7.91 -17.31
N ALA A 147 -6.22 8.68 -18.02
CA ALA A 147 -7.28 9.48 -17.40
C ALA A 147 -8.34 8.59 -16.76
N GLY A 148 -8.71 7.49 -17.41
CA GLY A 148 -9.63 6.50 -16.87
C GLY A 148 -9.10 5.81 -15.61
N ALA A 149 -7.82 5.44 -15.59
CA ALA A 149 -7.19 4.85 -14.40
C ALA A 149 -7.17 5.83 -13.20
N LYS A 150 -6.86 7.10 -13.47
CA LYS A 150 -6.95 8.17 -12.47
C LYS A 150 -8.38 8.35 -11.95
N GLN A 151 -9.36 8.37 -12.86
CA GLN A 151 -10.76 8.54 -12.46
C GLN A 151 -11.27 7.40 -11.58
N LEU A 152 -10.82 6.16 -11.81
CA LEU A 152 -11.12 5.02 -10.92
C LEU A 152 -10.61 5.28 -9.49
N ALA A 153 -9.38 5.74 -9.35
CA ALA A 153 -8.78 6.05 -8.04
C ALA A 153 -9.52 7.20 -7.34
N VAL A 154 -9.81 8.28 -8.07
CA VAL A 154 -10.54 9.46 -7.54
C VAL A 154 -11.94 9.07 -7.07
N ASN A 155 -12.69 8.31 -7.87
CA ASN A 155 -14.02 7.84 -7.51
C ASN A 155 -13.98 6.99 -6.24
N ALA A 156 -13.01 6.08 -6.16
CA ALA A 156 -12.86 5.21 -5.00
C ALA A 156 -12.46 5.99 -3.73
N ALA A 157 -11.51 6.92 -3.82
CA ALA A 157 -11.13 7.78 -2.70
C ALA A 157 -12.31 8.62 -2.20
N SER A 158 -13.13 9.17 -3.12
CA SER A 158 -14.34 9.90 -2.78
C SER A 158 -15.35 9.02 -2.04
N LYS A 159 -15.53 7.77 -2.49
CA LYS A 159 -16.42 6.81 -1.83
C LYS A 159 -15.92 6.41 -0.44
N VAL A 160 -14.62 6.18 -0.27
CA VAL A 160 -14.07 5.91 1.07
C VAL A 160 -14.32 7.09 2.01
N LYS A 161 -14.12 8.32 1.55
CA LYS A 161 -14.39 9.52 2.35
C LYS A 161 -15.88 9.62 2.74
N GLU A 162 -16.79 9.32 1.79
CA GLU A 162 -18.23 9.29 2.01
C GLU A 162 -18.63 8.23 3.05
N TYR A 163 -18.11 7.01 2.94
CA TYR A 163 -18.40 5.95 3.90
C TYR A 163 -17.74 6.21 5.26
N ALA A 164 -16.51 6.69 5.31
CA ALA A 164 -15.83 7.03 6.57
C ALA A 164 -16.62 8.07 7.38
N ALA A 165 -17.25 9.04 6.73
CA ALA A 165 -18.08 10.04 7.38
C ALA A 165 -19.35 9.46 8.05
N GLN A 166 -19.77 8.24 7.71
CA GLN A 166 -20.91 7.56 8.32
C GLN A 166 -20.56 6.88 9.66
N TYR A 167 -19.26 6.74 9.95
CA TYR A 167 -18.75 6.10 11.17
C TYR A 167 -17.77 7.06 11.87
N PRO A 168 -18.25 8.19 12.42
CA PRO A 168 -17.41 9.24 13.00
C PRO A 168 -16.70 8.82 14.30
N GLU A 169 -17.10 7.71 14.89
CA GLU A 169 -16.48 7.13 16.08
C GLU A 169 -15.16 6.39 15.79
N THR A 170 -14.91 6.05 14.55
CA THR A 170 -13.71 5.34 14.13
C THR A 170 -12.60 6.32 13.69
N GLU A 171 -11.40 6.10 14.17
CA GLU A 171 -10.21 6.79 13.66
C GLU A 171 -9.78 6.18 12.32
N TRP A 172 -10.13 6.84 11.22
CA TRP A 172 -9.85 6.37 9.87
C TRP A 172 -8.49 6.84 9.36
N VAL A 173 -7.73 5.91 8.79
CA VAL A 173 -6.55 6.20 7.97
C VAL A 173 -6.80 5.70 6.56
N PHE A 174 -6.55 6.56 5.59
CA PHE A 174 -6.66 6.20 4.17
C PHE A 174 -5.29 5.77 3.64
N GLN A 175 -5.27 4.63 2.96
CA GLN A 175 -4.10 4.15 2.23
C GLN A 175 -4.46 3.90 0.77
N TYR A 176 -3.58 4.32 -0.13
CA TYR A 176 -3.72 4.08 -1.56
C TYR A 176 -2.47 3.44 -2.14
N SER A 177 -2.67 2.41 -2.98
CA SER A 177 -1.62 1.80 -3.79
C SER A 177 -1.88 2.02 -5.27
N PRO A 178 -1.01 2.75 -6.00
CA PRO A 178 -0.93 2.65 -7.45
C PRO A 178 -0.32 1.29 -7.82
N GLU A 179 -1.15 0.24 -7.84
CA GLU A 179 -0.69 -1.13 -8.03
C GLU A 179 0.19 -1.27 -9.27
N CYS A 180 1.21 -2.15 -9.20
CA CYS A 180 2.28 -2.24 -10.19
C CYS A 180 3.09 -0.93 -10.36
N PHE A 181 3.28 -0.17 -9.27
CA PHE A 181 4.00 1.09 -9.28
C PHE A 181 5.38 0.95 -9.97
N SER A 182 6.15 -0.09 -9.65
CA SER A 182 7.49 -0.31 -10.23
C SER A 182 7.51 -0.41 -11.76
N ALA A 183 6.36 -0.72 -12.39
CA ALA A 183 6.17 -0.82 -13.83
C ALA A 183 5.32 0.34 -14.41
N THR A 184 4.96 1.31 -13.59
CA THR A 184 4.12 2.46 -13.98
C THR A 184 5.02 3.66 -14.32
N GLU A 185 4.59 4.49 -15.26
CA GLU A 185 5.22 5.78 -15.52
C GLU A 185 5.14 6.67 -14.28
N LEU A 186 6.27 7.23 -13.83
CA LEU A 186 6.33 7.97 -12.56
C LEU A 186 5.38 9.17 -12.52
N GLU A 187 5.29 9.91 -13.63
CA GLU A 187 4.37 11.04 -13.74
C GLU A 187 2.90 10.61 -13.64
N VAL A 188 2.56 9.43 -14.17
CA VAL A 188 1.21 8.86 -14.05
C VAL A 188 0.94 8.46 -12.60
N ALA A 189 1.86 7.74 -11.97
CA ALA A 189 1.73 7.33 -10.57
C ALA A 189 1.58 8.55 -9.66
N LYS A 190 2.42 9.57 -9.86
CA LYS A 190 2.36 10.85 -9.14
C LYS A 190 1.01 11.53 -9.31
N ASP A 191 0.54 11.70 -10.54
CA ASP A 191 -0.71 12.40 -10.85
C ASP A 191 -1.92 11.73 -10.21
N VAL A 192 -1.95 10.41 -10.19
CA VAL A 192 -2.99 9.63 -9.49
C VAL A 192 -2.85 9.80 -7.97
N CYS A 193 -1.65 9.68 -7.41
CA CYS A 193 -1.39 9.84 -5.98
C CYS A 193 -1.76 11.25 -5.49
N ASP A 194 -1.42 12.29 -6.26
CA ASP A 194 -1.76 13.66 -5.92
C ASP A 194 -3.29 13.88 -5.92
N ALA A 195 -4.00 13.28 -6.88
CA ALA A 195 -5.45 13.38 -6.94
C ALA A 195 -6.15 12.70 -5.75
N VAL A 196 -5.72 11.51 -5.35
CA VAL A 196 -6.35 10.82 -4.20
C VAL A 196 -6.01 11.50 -2.87
N THR A 197 -4.79 12.04 -2.71
CA THR A 197 -4.42 12.79 -1.51
C THR A 197 -5.16 14.13 -1.41
N GLU A 198 -5.54 14.73 -2.53
CA GLU A 198 -6.40 15.91 -2.56
C GLU A 198 -7.81 15.59 -2.08
N ILE A 199 -8.42 14.51 -2.56
CA ILE A 199 -9.75 14.06 -2.12
C ILE A 199 -9.79 13.83 -0.61
N TRP A 200 -8.76 13.19 -0.05
CA TRP A 200 -8.68 12.91 1.39
C TRP A 200 -8.27 14.13 2.21
N GLU A 201 -7.91 15.26 1.55
CA GLU A 201 -7.43 16.48 2.21
C GLU A 201 -6.16 16.24 3.03
N ALA A 202 -5.20 15.52 2.42
CA ALA A 202 -3.94 15.17 3.08
C ALA A 202 -3.22 16.40 3.63
N SER A 203 -2.88 16.35 4.92
CA SER A 203 -2.20 17.42 5.65
C SER A 203 -1.35 16.83 6.78
N PRO A 204 -0.48 17.61 7.44
CA PRO A 204 0.28 17.11 8.60
C PRO A 204 -0.58 16.53 9.72
N SER A 205 -1.81 17.01 9.88
CA SER A 205 -2.77 16.51 10.88
C SER A 205 -3.72 15.43 10.36
N ASN A 206 -3.80 15.23 9.05
CA ASN A 206 -4.64 14.22 8.39
C ASN A 206 -3.81 13.47 7.34
N LYS A 207 -2.99 12.53 7.79
CA LYS A 207 -2.02 11.85 6.91
C LYS A 207 -2.68 10.76 6.07
N VAL A 208 -2.18 10.65 4.84
CA VAL A 208 -2.50 9.58 3.90
C VAL A 208 -1.28 8.68 3.75
N ILE A 209 -1.49 7.38 3.67
CA ILE A 209 -0.43 6.43 3.33
C ILE A 209 -0.48 6.21 1.81
N LEU A 210 0.63 6.50 1.13
CA LEU A 210 0.84 6.11 -0.26
C LEU A 210 1.80 4.92 -0.28
N ASN A 211 1.28 3.75 -0.59
CA ASN A 211 2.06 2.54 -0.70
C ASN A 211 2.51 2.36 -2.14
N LEU A 212 3.81 2.23 -2.37
CA LEU A 212 4.44 2.14 -3.69
C LEU A 212 4.87 0.69 -3.96
N PRO A 213 3.99 -0.20 -4.48
CA PRO A 213 4.32 -1.61 -4.55
C PRO A 213 5.21 -1.96 -5.74
N ALA A 214 6.28 -2.72 -5.48
CA ALA A 214 6.95 -3.51 -6.48
C ALA A 214 6.21 -4.85 -6.62
N THR A 215 5.00 -4.80 -7.18
CA THR A 215 4.11 -5.96 -7.38
C THR A 215 4.78 -7.07 -8.18
N VAL A 216 5.68 -6.69 -9.07
CA VAL A 216 6.62 -7.57 -9.76
C VAL A 216 8.00 -6.90 -9.73
N GLU A 217 9.05 -7.68 -9.46
CA GLU A 217 10.44 -7.20 -9.51
C GLU A 217 10.91 -6.98 -10.95
N VAL A 218 10.36 -5.95 -11.61
CA VAL A 218 10.66 -5.62 -13.03
C VAL A 218 12.02 -4.95 -13.24
N SER A 219 12.62 -4.46 -12.15
CA SER A 219 13.90 -3.74 -12.16
C SER A 219 14.83 -4.20 -11.05
N THR A 220 16.04 -3.67 -11.01
CA THR A 220 16.98 -3.88 -9.90
C THR A 220 16.62 -2.98 -8.70
N PRO A 221 17.04 -3.35 -7.48
CA PRO A 221 16.73 -2.59 -6.25
C PRO A 221 17.09 -1.11 -6.30
N ASN A 222 18.22 -0.76 -6.92
CA ASN A 222 18.65 0.63 -7.09
C ASN A 222 17.70 1.45 -7.98
N VAL A 223 17.10 0.85 -9.00
CA VAL A 223 16.10 1.53 -9.84
C VAL A 223 14.83 1.78 -9.05
N TYR A 224 14.41 0.82 -8.22
CA TYR A 224 13.26 1.02 -7.36
C TYR A 224 13.51 2.12 -6.30
N ALA A 225 14.71 2.17 -5.74
CA ALA A 225 15.10 3.28 -4.84
C ALA A 225 15.07 4.64 -5.55
N ASP A 226 15.57 4.73 -6.79
CA ASP A 226 15.46 5.94 -7.62
C ASP A 226 13.98 6.34 -7.84
N GLN A 227 13.09 5.37 -8.10
CA GLN A 227 11.65 5.63 -8.26
C GLN A 227 11.04 6.18 -6.97
N VAL A 228 11.38 5.60 -5.82
CA VAL A 228 10.89 6.03 -4.51
C VAL A 228 11.42 7.44 -4.15
N GLU A 229 12.70 7.71 -4.37
CA GLU A 229 13.27 9.06 -4.16
C GLU A 229 12.62 10.09 -5.09
N TRP A 230 12.38 9.73 -6.35
CA TRP A 230 11.70 10.61 -7.27
C TRP A 230 10.27 10.94 -6.79
N MET A 231 9.50 9.94 -6.38
CA MET A 231 8.16 10.14 -5.82
C MET A 231 8.22 11.02 -4.57
N HIS A 232 9.15 10.73 -3.66
CA HIS A 232 9.36 11.52 -2.44
C HIS A 232 9.56 13.01 -2.72
N ARG A 233 10.33 13.34 -3.76
CA ARG A 233 10.64 14.73 -4.15
C ARG A 233 9.51 15.43 -4.89
N ASN A 234 8.62 14.69 -5.56
CA ASN A 234 7.68 15.24 -6.53
C ASN A 234 6.20 15.18 -6.09
N ILE A 235 5.85 14.36 -5.12
CA ILE A 235 4.47 14.29 -4.58
C ILE A 235 4.07 15.65 -4.03
N ALA A 236 2.91 16.12 -4.44
CA ALA A 236 2.27 17.29 -3.87
C ALA A 236 1.96 17.16 -2.41
N ARG A 237 1.70 17.80 -1.51
CA ARG A 237 1.30 17.57 -0.10
C ARG A 237 2.21 16.60 0.66
N ARG A 238 3.52 16.61 0.33
CA ARG A 238 4.51 15.67 0.89
C ARG A 238 4.44 15.56 2.42
N ASP A 239 4.20 16.65 3.12
CA ASP A 239 4.09 16.70 4.59
C ASP A 239 2.83 16.01 5.14
N GLY A 240 1.82 15.83 4.30
CA GLY A 240 0.59 15.09 4.59
C GLY A 240 0.65 13.62 4.19
N VAL A 241 1.80 13.12 3.69
CA VAL A 241 1.92 11.78 3.12
C VAL A 241 2.95 10.95 3.88
N ILE A 242 2.57 9.74 4.24
CA ILE A 242 3.48 8.66 4.65
C ILE A 242 3.72 7.80 3.41
N ILE A 243 4.97 7.68 2.96
CA ILE A 243 5.31 6.74 1.90
C ILE A 243 5.57 5.39 2.53
N SER A 244 4.86 4.38 2.04
CA SER A 244 5.05 2.97 2.36
C SER A 244 5.64 2.25 1.16
N VAL A 245 6.44 1.21 1.40
CA VAL A 245 7.02 0.36 0.37
C VAL A 245 6.60 -1.08 0.60
N HIS A 246 6.28 -1.78 -0.49
CA HIS A 246 5.85 -3.18 -0.49
C HIS A 246 6.53 -3.89 -1.65
N CYS A 247 7.57 -4.66 -1.35
CA CYS A 247 8.36 -5.34 -2.37
C CYS A 247 8.08 -6.84 -2.37
N HIS A 248 7.64 -7.38 -3.51
CA HIS A 248 7.64 -8.81 -3.75
C HIS A 248 9.06 -9.32 -3.96
N ASN A 249 9.25 -10.63 -3.86
CA ASN A 249 10.58 -11.25 -3.88
C ASN A 249 10.73 -12.28 -5.01
N ASP A 250 10.23 -11.93 -6.21
CA ASP A 250 10.19 -12.82 -7.39
C ASP A 250 11.58 -13.29 -7.83
N ARG A 251 12.58 -12.45 -7.63
CA ARG A 251 13.98 -12.67 -8.04
C ARG A 251 14.94 -12.77 -6.86
N GLY A 252 14.44 -12.75 -5.62
CA GLY A 252 15.26 -12.78 -4.41
C GLY A 252 15.86 -11.42 -4.04
N CYS A 253 15.38 -10.31 -4.57
CA CYS A 253 15.90 -8.97 -4.30
C CYS A 253 14.95 -8.08 -3.49
N GLY A 254 13.82 -8.59 -3.01
CA GLY A 254 12.80 -7.82 -2.30
C GLY A 254 13.31 -7.15 -1.04
N ILE A 255 14.18 -7.82 -0.27
CA ILE A 255 14.83 -7.26 0.93
C ILE A 255 15.70 -6.07 0.54
N ALA A 256 16.61 -6.26 -0.42
CA ALA A 256 17.49 -5.19 -0.89
C ALA A 256 16.70 -4.00 -1.46
N ALA A 257 15.61 -4.27 -2.21
CA ALA A 257 14.74 -3.21 -2.72
C ALA A 257 14.09 -2.41 -1.59
N SER A 258 13.63 -3.09 -0.53
CA SER A 258 13.04 -2.43 0.64
C SER A 258 14.06 -1.60 1.41
N GLU A 259 15.26 -2.12 1.67
CA GLU A 259 16.32 -1.40 2.37
C GLU A 259 16.75 -0.14 1.61
N LEU A 260 17.01 -0.24 0.31
CA LEU A 260 17.40 0.90 -0.51
C LEU A 260 16.26 1.93 -0.64
N ALA A 261 15.00 1.48 -0.70
CA ALA A 261 13.86 2.39 -0.69
C ALA A 261 13.72 3.14 0.64
N ILE A 262 13.98 2.48 1.78
CA ILE A 262 14.00 3.15 3.09
C ILE A 262 15.15 4.16 3.14
N MET A 263 16.32 3.87 2.59
CA MET A 263 17.41 4.85 2.45
C MET A 263 16.95 6.05 1.61
N ALA A 264 16.19 5.84 0.54
CA ALA A 264 15.65 6.90 -0.30
C ALA A 264 14.65 7.83 0.45
N LEU A 265 14.04 7.35 1.52
CA LEU A 265 13.11 8.10 2.36
C LEU A 265 13.78 8.76 3.57
N SER A 266 15.00 8.38 3.94
CA SER A 266 15.67 8.84 5.16
C SER A 266 16.26 10.25 5.05
N LEU A 267 16.28 10.84 3.87
CA LEU A 267 16.91 12.13 3.56
C LEU A 267 16.23 13.37 4.12
N ILE A 268 14.94 13.35 4.32
CA ILE A 268 14.20 14.55 4.72
C ILE A 268 13.20 14.08 5.77
N HIS A 269 13.31 14.65 6.97
CA HIS A 269 12.32 14.54 8.02
C HIS A 269 11.13 13.63 7.65
N ILE A 270 11.34 12.32 7.81
CA ILE A 270 10.20 11.45 7.98
C ILE A 270 9.50 12.11 9.15
N SER A 271 8.41 12.82 8.85
CA SER A 271 7.59 13.37 9.90
C SER A 271 7.22 12.15 10.74
N GLU A 272 7.84 12.05 11.91
CA GLU A 272 7.46 10.99 12.84
C GLU A 272 5.96 10.99 12.94
N PRO A 273 5.31 9.82 12.87
CA PRO A 273 4.05 9.71 13.55
C PRO A 273 4.40 10.12 14.99
N THR A 274 3.89 11.28 15.39
CA THR A 274 4.10 11.78 16.74
C THR A 274 3.71 10.66 17.68
N ARG A 275 4.71 10.04 18.34
CA ARG A 275 4.44 9.26 19.53
C ARG A 275 3.72 10.21 20.46
N ARG A 276 2.41 10.13 20.54
CA ARG A 276 1.69 10.66 21.68
C ARG A 276 2.24 9.90 22.88
N ARG A 277 2.97 10.62 23.73
CA ARG A 277 3.37 10.14 25.04
C ARG A 277 2.12 9.83 25.86
#